data_dc97acd1e0310b1d98a81fcd527e3475
#
_entry.id   dc97acd1e0310b1d98a81fcd527e3475
#
_cell.length_a   1.000
_cell.length_b   1.000
_cell.length_c   1.000
_cell.angle_alpha   90.00
_cell.angle_beta   90.00
_cell.angle_gamma   90.00
#
_symmetry.space_group_name_H-M   'P 1'
#
loop_
_entity.id
_entity.type
_entity.pdbx_description
1 polymer ?
#
loop_
_entity_poly.entity_id
_entity_poly.type
_entity_poly.pdbx_seq_one_letter_code
_entity_poly.pdbx_strand_id
1 'polypeptide(L)'
;MTRRRFRYGALALLAACTPAPNGSPAGSNATPYDLVISGGRIVDGTGNAWFYGDLAVRGDRIVRITPPGQLSQVAAKQRLDAAGLVVAPGFIDIQAQSVREFTMGDGRVISMVTQGVTTAIMGEGDSPAPLSTVGLEALKKRGGDDSLLAAQVGTKLLGAKGFGGWLDLMQAHGMSENAGSFLGAATVRTYVKGEAEGPSTAAEVDTMRALVRTAMEDGAFGVGSALIYPPGAYASTEELIELARAASPFGGIYITHMRSEADRLLESIDEAFRIGKEGGVPVEIYHLKAGGLRNHPKMAFAIAKIDSARAAGADVGADMYLYPAGSSALVSCAPPSAAADGKLFDNLADPAKRAKIKADMLHPIAGSENLCELSTPDGIQLGGFTVDSLKKWEGKRLAEVSKALRLDWVDTWIALVRAQHDIAGIWHQMAEANVAHQLTMPWIKIGTDADGVDPDSMKGAMVHPRAYGNYPRLLGRYVREQKVLTLEDAVRKATSAVANRLSIRDRGVLREGAFADIVVFDPTTIIDRSTFEQPNQLSVGVRDVFVNGKAVLKDGKHTGAKPGQIVRGPGWTGWH
;
A
#
# COMPACT_ATOMS: atom_id res chain seq x y z
N MET A 1 22.70 -62.74 44.64
CA MET A 1 21.82 -63.88 45.05
C MET A 1 20.38 -63.38 45.06
N THR A 2 19.49 -64.15 44.54
CA THR A 2 18.01 -64.19 44.44
C THR A 2 17.34 -63.33 43.37
N ARG A 3 17.12 -63.98 42.21
CA ARG A 3 16.20 -63.59 41.15
C ARG A 3 14.75 -63.80 41.62
N ARG A 4 13.90 -62.74 41.50
CA ARG A 4 12.42 -62.88 41.53
C ARG A 4 11.89 -62.76 40.08
N ARG A 5 11.26 -63.83 39.64
CA ARG A 5 10.49 -63.92 38.39
C ARG A 5 9.09 -63.37 38.64
N PHE A 6 8.67 -62.39 37.87
CA PHE A 6 7.25 -62.00 37.75
C PHE A 6 6.62 -62.71 36.56
N ARG A 7 5.54 -63.42 36.84
CA ARG A 7 4.68 -64.02 35.82
C ARG A 7 3.61 -63.03 35.40
N TYR A 8 3.53 -62.74 34.08
CA TYR A 8 2.41 -62.01 33.50
C TYR A 8 1.31 -63.00 33.13
N GLY A 9 0.14 -62.82 33.72
CA GLY A 9 -1.11 -63.51 33.31
C GLY A 9 -1.79 -62.60 32.25
N ALA A 10 -1.98 -63.14 31.04
CA ALA A 10 -2.78 -62.54 30.01
C ALA A 10 -4.27 -62.84 30.22
N LEU A 11 -5.05 -61.79 30.50
CA LEU A 11 -6.51 -61.84 30.47
C LEU A 11 -6.98 -61.39 29.09
N ALA A 12 -7.50 -62.34 28.30
CA ALA A 12 -8.15 -62.05 27.02
C ALA A 12 -9.60 -61.61 27.27
N LEU A 13 -9.90 -60.33 27.04
CA LEU A 13 -11.29 -59.85 26.97
C LEU A 13 -11.80 -59.99 25.55
N LEU A 14 -12.70 -60.90 25.30
CA LEU A 14 -13.50 -60.96 24.08
C LEU A 14 -14.58 -59.88 24.15
N ALA A 15 -14.40 -58.79 23.40
CA ALA A 15 -15.44 -57.79 23.18
C ALA A 15 -16.32 -58.24 22.00
N ALA A 16 -17.57 -58.57 22.29
CA ALA A 16 -18.58 -58.83 21.27
C ALA A 16 -18.98 -57.53 20.59
N CYS A 17 -18.69 -57.40 19.28
CA CYS A 17 -19.21 -56.31 18.44
C CYS A 17 -20.69 -56.57 18.17
N THR A 18 -21.58 -55.80 18.80
CA THR A 18 -22.96 -55.64 18.35
C THR A 18 -22.98 -54.57 17.25
N PRO A 19 -23.63 -54.82 16.10
CA PRO A 19 -23.79 -53.79 15.08
C PRO A 19 -24.72 -52.70 15.63
N ALA A 20 -24.24 -51.45 15.59
CA ALA A 20 -25.06 -50.30 15.89
C ALA A 20 -26.20 -50.16 14.87
N PRO A 21 -27.42 -49.77 15.28
CA PRO A 21 -28.51 -49.57 14.34
C PRO A 21 -28.18 -48.46 13.36
N ASN A 22 -28.46 -48.70 12.07
CA ASN A 22 -28.42 -47.70 11.01
C ASN A 22 -29.36 -46.54 11.37
N GLY A 23 -28.83 -45.54 12.05
CA GLY A 23 -29.50 -44.28 12.24
C GLY A 23 -29.57 -43.58 10.90
N SER A 24 -30.77 -43.39 10.36
CA SER A 24 -31.04 -42.44 9.28
C SER A 24 -30.36 -41.12 9.59
N PRO A 25 -29.77 -40.41 8.61
CA PRO A 25 -29.17 -39.11 8.88
C PRO A 25 -30.28 -38.19 9.38
N ALA A 26 -30.26 -37.87 10.67
CA ALA A 26 -31.08 -36.82 11.24
C ALA A 26 -30.85 -35.57 10.40
N GLY A 27 -31.89 -35.03 9.79
CA GLY A 27 -31.84 -33.79 9.07
C GLY A 27 -31.22 -32.73 9.97
N SER A 28 -29.99 -32.32 9.68
CA SER A 28 -29.30 -31.30 10.44
C SER A 28 -30.03 -29.99 10.22
N ASN A 29 -30.73 -29.49 11.23
CA ASN A 29 -31.17 -28.08 11.32
C ASN A 29 -29.96 -27.11 11.42
N ALA A 30 -28.83 -27.46 10.83
CA ALA A 30 -27.65 -26.64 10.82
C ALA A 30 -27.92 -25.43 9.91
N THR A 31 -27.75 -24.23 10.45
CA THR A 31 -27.85 -23.00 9.68
C THR A 31 -26.97 -23.10 8.41
N PRO A 32 -27.53 -22.83 7.22
CA PRO A 32 -26.78 -22.89 5.97
C PRO A 32 -25.53 -22.02 6.02
N TYR A 33 -24.46 -22.44 5.32
CA TYR A 33 -23.34 -21.55 5.06
C TYR A 33 -23.78 -20.42 4.14
N ASP A 34 -23.16 -19.24 4.29
CA ASP A 34 -23.44 -18.13 3.38
C ASP A 34 -22.80 -18.37 2.02
N LEU A 35 -21.58 -18.93 2.01
CA LEU A 35 -20.83 -19.29 0.81
C LEU A 35 -20.07 -20.61 1.02
N VAL A 36 -20.06 -21.44 -0.01
CA VAL A 36 -19.15 -22.60 -0.14
C VAL A 36 -18.37 -22.45 -1.44
N ILE A 37 -17.04 -22.45 -1.36
CA ILE A 37 -16.11 -22.49 -2.50
C ILE A 37 -15.58 -23.92 -2.57
N SER A 38 -15.73 -24.60 -3.70
CA SER A 38 -15.42 -26.03 -3.83
C SER A 38 -14.35 -26.30 -4.89
N GLY A 39 -13.48 -27.29 -4.61
CA GLY A 39 -12.56 -27.89 -5.58
C GLY A 39 -11.39 -27.00 -6.00
N GLY A 40 -11.17 -25.90 -5.30
CA GLY A 40 -10.11 -24.93 -5.61
C GLY A 40 -8.72 -25.41 -5.18
N ARG A 41 -7.69 -24.87 -5.83
CA ARG A 41 -6.30 -24.92 -5.36
C ARG A 41 -6.14 -23.85 -4.28
N ILE A 42 -6.11 -24.27 -3.02
CA ILE A 42 -5.96 -23.36 -1.88
C ILE A 42 -4.49 -23.02 -1.70
N VAL A 43 -4.16 -21.74 -1.87
CA VAL A 43 -2.86 -21.12 -1.53
C VAL A 43 -3.14 -20.27 -0.30
N ASP A 44 -2.85 -20.80 0.88
CA ASP A 44 -3.38 -20.28 2.14
C ASP A 44 -2.74 -18.97 2.65
N GLY A 45 -1.75 -18.46 1.94
CA GLY A 45 -1.02 -17.23 2.30
C GLY A 45 0.17 -17.45 3.23
N THR A 46 0.40 -18.65 3.73
CA THR A 46 1.54 -18.93 4.65
C THR A 46 2.88 -19.06 3.93
N GLY A 47 2.87 -19.28 2.62
CA GLY A 47 4.04 -19.67 1.83
C GLY A 47 4.29 -21.18 1.77
N ASN A 48 3.47 -21.97 2.45
CA ASN A 48 3.50 -23.43 2.34
C ASN A 48 2.91 -23.90 1.00
N ALA A 49 3.20 -25.16 0.64
CA ALA A 49 2.67 -25.77 -0.56
C ALA A 49 1.13 -25.75 -0.58
N TRP A 50 0.56 -25.41 -1.73
CA TRP A 50 -0.88 -25.42 -1.94
C TRP A 50 -1.49 -26.83 -1.86
N PHE A 51 -2.79 -26.89 -1.63
CA PHE A 51 -3.57 -28.12 -1.63
C PHE A 51 -4.94 -27.93 -2.27
N TYR A 52 -5.58 -29.01 -2.71
CA TYR A 52 -6.98 -28.96 -3.14
C TYR A 52 -7.91 -29.03 -1.93
N GLY A 53 -8.95 -28.21 -1.91
CA GLY A 53 -9.89 -28.16 -0.80
C GLY A 53 -11.19 -27.43 -1.10
N ASP A 54 -12.12 -27.56 -0.15
CA ASP A 54 -13.35 -26.78 -0.07
C ASP A 54 -13.27 -25.82 1.11
N LEU A 55 -13.87 -24.63 0.96
CA LEU A 55 -13.92 -23.60 1.99
C LEU A 55 -15.36 -23.12 2.19
N ALA A 56 -15.79 -22.97 3.48
CA ALA A 56 -17.09 -22.44 3.82
C ALA A 56 -17.00 -21.15 4.65
N VAL A 57 -17.90 -20.22 4.33
CA VAL A 57 -18.02 -18.91 4.99
C VAL A 57 -19.37 -18.79 5.68
N ARG A 58 -19.38 -18.18 6.86
CA ARG A 58 -20.59 -17.75 7.58
C ARG A 58 -20.37 -16.35 8.15
N GLY A 59 -21.26 -15.42 7.79
CA GLY A 59 -21.07 -14.00 8.10
C GLY A 59 -19.81 -13.48 7.41
N ASP A 60 -18.91 -12.92 8.20
CA ASP A 60 -17.64 -12.38 7.76
C ASP A 60 -16.44 -13.33 7.96
N ARG A 61 -16.68 -14.60 8.40
CA ARG A 61 -15.62 -15.52 8.78
C ARG A 61 -15.56 -16.78 7.93
N ILE A 62 -14.34 -17.24 7.68
CA ILE A 62 -14.07 -18.60 7.23
C ILE A 62 -14.34 -19.53 8.40
N VAL A 63 -15.30 -20.45 8.25
CA VAL A 63 -15.71 -21.33 9.35
C VAL A 63 -15.29 -22.78 9.12
N ARG A 64 -14.88 -23.13 7.89
CA ARG A 64 -14.42 -24.47 7.59
C ARG A 64 -13.50 -24.51 6.37
N ILE A 65 -12.44 -25.32 6.45
CA ILE A 65 -11.60 -25.72 5.32
C ILE A 65 -11.45 -27.23 5.38
N THR A 66 -11.75 -27.91 4.27
CA THR A 66 -11.78 -29.38 4.22
C THR A 66 -11.13 -29.91 2.96
N PRO A 67 -10.76 -31.20 2.91
CA PRO A 67 -10.47 -31.88 1.66
C PRO A 67 -11.61 -31.72 0.63
N PRO A 68 -11.33 -31.85 -0.69
CA PRO A 68 -12.31 -31.65 -1.75
C PRO A 68 -13.53 -32.56 -1.61
N GLY A 69 -14.70 -32.01 -1.90
CA GLY A 69 -15.97 -32.76 -1.94
C GLY A 69 -16.67 -32.92 -0.60
N GLN A 70 -16.01 -32.65 0.53
CA GLN A 70 -16.65 -32.81 1.85
C GLN A 70 -17.75 -31.77 2.11
N LEU A 71 -17.72 -30.63 1.41
CA LEU A 71 -18.76 -29.62 1.50
C LEU A 71 -19.78 -29.69 0.34
N SER A 72 -19.75 -30.74 -0.48
CA SER A 72 -20.63 -30.88 -1.65
C SER A 72 -22.13 -30.94 -1.30
N GLN A 73 -22.48 -31.62 -0.19
CA GLN A 73 -23.86 -31.84 0.21
C GLN A 73 -24.37 -30.96 1.36
N VAL A 74 -23.53 -30.04 1.87
CA VAL A 74 -23.96 -29.15 2.96
C VAL A 74 -24.87 -28.03 2.44
N ALA A 75 -25.80 -27.56 3.25
CA ALA A 75 -26.66 -26.44 2.89
C ALA A 75 -25.85 -25.15 2.81
N ALA A 76 -25.96 -24.43 1.69
CA ALA A 76 -25.32 -23.14 1.46
C ALA A 76 -26.21 -22.21 0.64
N LYS A 77 -26.19 -20.90 0.95
CA LYS A 77 -26.94 -19.88 0.19
C LYS A 77 -26.31 -19.63 -1.18
N GLN A 78 -24.99 -19.68 -1.25
CA GLN A 78 -24.21 -19.52 -2.49
C GLN A 78 -23.17 -20.62 -2.61
N ARG A 79 -22.92 -21.07 -3.83
CA ARG A 79 -21.86 -22.01 -4.18
C ARG A 79 -21.03 -21.46 -5.33
N LEU A 80 -19.72 -21.63 -5.21
CA LEU A 80 -18.74 -21.25 -6.19
C LEU A 80 -17.92 -22.50 -6.53
N ASP A 81 -17.95 -22.92 -7.78
CA ASP A 81 -17.03 -23.92 -8.29
C ASP A 81 -15.70 -23.25 -8.63
N ALA A 82 -14.63 -23.66 -7.94
CA ALA A 82 -13.27 -23.18 -8.13
C ALA A 82 -12.36 -24.23 -8.79
N ALA A 83 -12.93 -25.24 -9.44
CA ALA A 83 -12.13 -26.24 -10.15
C ALA A 83 -11.22 -25.58 -11.19
N GLY A 84 -9.91 -25.87 -11.15
CA GLY A 84 -8.90 -25.25 -12.00
C GLY A 84 -8.42 -23.87 -11.56
N LEU A 85 -9.07 -23.26 -10.56
CA LEU A 85 -8.73 -21.92 -10.07
C LEU A 85 -7.93 -21.98 -8.76
N VAL A 86 -7.28 -20.87 -8.46
CA VAL A 86 -6.63 -20.61 -7.18
C VAL A 86 -7.60 -19.89 -6.25
N VAL A 87 -7.66 -20.33 -5.00
CA VAL A 87 -8.34 -19.65 -3.90
C VAL A 87 -7.26 -19.20 -2.92
N ALA A 88 -7.13 -17.89 -2.74
CA ALA A 88 -6.10 -17.30 -1.89
C ALA A 88 -6.72 -16.24 -0.95
N PRO A 89 -6.01 -15.82 0.11
CA PRO A 89 -6.42 -14.63 0.87
C PRO A 89 -6.45 -13.43 -0.06
N GLY A 90 -7.38 -12.53 0.14
CA GLY A 90 -7.39 -11.24 -0.55
C GLY A 90 -6.09 -10.45 -0.29
N PHE A 91 -5.59 -9.77 -1.30
CA PHE A 91 -4.31 -9.07 -1.21
C PHE A 91 -4.42 -7.85 -0.29
N ILE A 92 -3.35 -7.59 0.45
CA ILE A 92 -3.22 -6.44 1.35
C ILE A 92 -2.19 -5.50 0.73
N ASP A 93 -2.65 -4.34 0.30
CA ASP A 93 -1.80 -3.27 -0.23
C ASP A 93 -1.22 -2.46 0.92
N ILE A 94 0.10 -2.60 1.16
CA ILE A 94 0.80 -1.90 2.25
C ILE A 94 1.02 -0.42 1.95
N GLN A 95 0.90 -0.02 0.68
CA GLN A 95 1.14 1.34 0.20
C GLN A 95 0.05 1.76 -0.79
N ALA A 96 -1.16 1.94 -0.28
CA ALA A 96 -2.28 2.47 -1.05
C ALA A 96 -2.36 4.00 -0.93
N GLN A 97 -2.89 4.66 -1.97
CA GLN A 97 -3.08 6.12 -2.00
C GLN A 97 -4.55 6.54 -2.07
N SER A 98 -5.50 5.61 -1.87
CA SER A 98 -6.94 5.79 -2.12
C SER A 98 -7.69 6.68 -1.11
N VAL A 99 -6.99 7.67 -0.54
CA VAL A 99 -7.54 8.61 0.46
C VAL A 99 -8.79 9.32 -0.06
N ARG A 100 -8.70 9.88 -1.27
CA ARG A 100 -9.80 10.62 -1.90
C ARG A 100 -11.02 9.72 -2.08
N GLU A 101 -10.82 8.54 -2.65
CA GLU A 101 -11.92 7.62 -2.98
C GLU A 101 -12.64 7.11 -1.72
N PHE A 102 -11.93 6.85 -0.64
CA PHE A 102 -12.51 6.39 0.62
C PHE A 102 -13.11 7.53 1.48
N THR A 103 -12.71 8.79 1.23
CA THR A 103 -13.17 9.93 2.03
C THR A 103 -14.29 10.72 1.34
N MET A 104 -14.22 10.89 0.02
CA MET A 104 -15.08 11.80 -0.76
C MET A 104 -15.58 11.19 -2.07
N GLY A 105 -14.88 10.17 -2.62
CA GLY A 105 -15.22 9.48 -3.85
C GLY A 105 -16.38 8.49 -3.68
N ASP A 106 -16.51 7.55 -4.59
CA ASP A 106 -17.58 6.55 -4.50
C ASP A 106 -17.22 5.31 -3.64
N GLY A 107 -15.97 5.19 -3.21
CA GLY A 107 -15.47 4.12 -2.34
C GLY A 107 -15.37 2.74 -3.00
N ARG A 108 -15.64 2.60 -4.31
CA ARG A 108 -15.62 1.29 -5.00
C ARG A 108 -14.24 0.81 -5.40
N VAL A 109 -13.30 1.71 -5.65
CA VAL A 109 -11.90 1.43 -6.05
C VAL A 109 -11.76 0.25 -7.03
N ILE A 110 -12.54 0.30 -8.11
CA ILE A 110 -12.75 -0.81 -9.05
C ILE A 110 -11.41 -1.37 -9.57
N SER A 111 -10.46 -0.50 -9.88
CA SER A 111 -9.15 -0.91 -10.40
C SER A 111 -8.35 -1.75 -9.40
N MET A 112 -8.52 -1.55 -8.08
CA MET A 112 -7.86 -2.34 -7.04
C MET A 112 -8.60 -3.65 -6.78
N VAL A 113 -9.93 -3.59 -6.64
CA VAL A 113 -10.76 -4.80 -6.44
C VAL A 113 -10.55 -5.80 -7.59
N THR A 114 -10.44 -5.33 -8.84
CA THR A 114 -10.19 -6.21 -10.01
C THR A 114 -8.78 -6.80 -10.04
N GLN A 115 -7.85 -6.30 -9.23
CA GLN A 115 -6.54 -6.91 -9.00
C GLN A 115 -6.56 -7.95 -7.87
N GLY A 116 -7.66 -8.07 -7.10
CA GLY A 116 -7.78 -8.97 -5.96
C GLY A 116 -7.41 -8.33 -4.62
N VAL A 117 -7.23 -7.00 -4.57
CA VAL A 117 -6.99 -6.27 -3.31
C VAL A 117 -8.27 -6.27 -2.48
N THR A 118 -8.12 -6.50 -1.19
CA THR A 118 -9.22 -6.51 -0.21
C THR A 118 -8.95 -5.61 0.98
N THR A 119 -7.71 -5.13 1.13
CA THR A 119 -7.30 -4.26 2.22
C THR A 119 -6.26 -3.26 1.74
N ALA A 120 -6.51 -1.98 1.96
CA ALA A 120 -5.65 -0.86 1.60
C ALA A 120 -5.09 -0.18 2.86
N ILE A 121 -3.76 -0.03 2.94
CA ILE A 121 -3.07 0.68 4.03
C ILE A 121 -2.45 1.95 3.47
N MET A 122 -2.87 3.10 3.96
CA MET A 122 -2.51 4.44 3.48
C MET A 122 -1.54 5.14 4.44
N GLY A 123 -1.19 6.40 4.14
CA GLY A 123 -0.46 7.28 5.05
C GLY A 123 1.03 7.40 4.74
N GLU A 124 1.40 7.36 3.46
CA GLU A 124 2.76 7.67 3.03
C GLU A 124 3.04 9.17 3.15
N GLY A 125 3.87 9.52 4.13
CA GLY A 125 4.32 10.89 4.36
C GLY A 125 3.27 11.79 5.01
N ASP A 126 2.05 11.78 4.51
CA ASP A 126 0.94 12.52 5.08
C ASP A 126 -0.33 11.68 5.26
N SER A 127 -1.25 12.20 6.03
CA SER A 127 -2.60 11.69 6.23
C SER A 127 -3.57 12.88 6.34
N PRO A 128 -4.85 12.74 5.96
CA PRO A 128 -5.82 13.84 6.00
C PRO A 128 -6.01 14.47 7.38
N ALA A 129 -5.63 13.74 8.42
CA ALA A 129 -5.82 14.13 9.81
C ALA A 129 -4.66 13.61 10.69
N PRO A 130 -4.43 14.24 11.87
CA PRO A 130 -5.19 15.35 12.48
C PRO A 130 -4.89 16.70 11.82
N LEU A 131 -5.86 17.61 11.80
CA LEU A 131 -5.67 18.99 11.33
C LEU A 131 -5.68 19.99 12.48
N SER A 132 -4.81 21.00 12.39
CA SER A 132 -4.95 22.27 13.11
C SER A 132 -5.65 23.29 12.20
N THR A 133 -6.03 24.44 12.77
CA THR A 133 -6.53 25.56 11.96
C THR A 133 -5.50 26.02 10.92
N VAL A 134 -4.22 26.01 11.28
CA VAL A 134 -3.10 26.32 10.36
C VAL A 134 -3.03 25.28 9.24
N GLY A 135 -3.10 23.99 9.57
CA GLY A 135 -3.08 22.89 8.59
C GLY A 135 -4.30 22.95 7.65
N LEU A 136 -5.49 23.26 8.17
CA LEU A 136 -6.67 23.41 7.34
C LEU A 136 -6.54 24.57 6.34
N GLU A 137 -5.99 25.70 6.76
CA GLU A 137 -5.75 26.83 5.85
C GLU A 137 -4.64 26.51 4.82
N ALA A 138 -3.64 25.72 5.18
CA ALA A 138 -2.63 25.24 4.25
C ALA A 138 -3.24 24.34 3.16
N LEU A 139 -4.08 23.36 3.53
CA LEU A 139 -4.78 22.50 2.57
C LEU A 139 -5.66 23.31 1.60
N LYS A 140 -6.41 24.28 2.09
CA LYS A 140 -7.22 25.16 1.23
C LYS A 140 -6.41 25.87 0.16
N LYS A 141 -5.14 26.19 0.42
CA LYS A 141 -4.24 26.90 -0.49
C LYS A 141 -3.55 26.00 -1.50
N ARG A 142 -3.38 24.71 -1.23
CA ARG A 142 -2.69 23.77 -2.11
C ARG A 142 -3.42 23.54 -3.44
N GLY A 143 -4.75 23.68 -3.44
CA GLY A 143 -5.59 23.40 -4.62
C GLY A 143 -5.88 21.90 -4.81
N GLY A 144 -6.51 21.55 -5.94
CA GLY A 144 -6.80 20.15 -6.27
C GLY A 144 -7.62 19.42 -5.19
N ASP A 145 -7.31 18.15 -4.98
CA ASP A 145 -8.00 17.28 -4.02
C ASP A 145 -7.84 17.74 -2.57
N ASP A 146 -6.70 18.34 -2.19
CA ASP A 146 -6.48 18.90 -0.85
C ASP A 146 -7.50 20.00 -0.52
N SER A 147 -7.72 20.90 -1.47
CA SER A 147 -8.70 21.99 -1.33
C SER A 147 -10.13 21.45 -1.23
N LEU A 148 -10.47 20.42 -2.01
CA LEU A 148 -11.77 19.75 -1.94
C LEU A 148 -11.96 19.05 -0.61
N LEU A 149 -10.97 18.33 -0.12
CA LEU A 149 -10.96 17.67 1.19
C LEU A 149 -11.21 18.70 2.30
N ALA A 150 -10.44 19.81 2.28
CA ALA A 150 -10.59 20.89 3.25
C ALA A 150 -12.00 21.49 3.26
N ALA A 151 -12.60 21.67 2.08
CA ALA A 151 -13.95 22.24 1.96
C ALA A 151 -15.05 21.28 2.41
N GLN A 152 -14.95 19.99 2.10
CA GLN A 152 -16.02 19.02 2.37
C GLN A 152 -15.99 18.45 3.79
N VAL A 153 -14.80 18.14 4.31
CA VAL A 153 -14.66 17.41 5.57
C VAL A 153 -13.65 18.02 6.54
N GLY A 154 -12.87 19.02 6.14
CA GLY A 154 -11.73 19.53 6.91
C GLY A 154 -12.08 19.93 8.34
N THR A 155 -13.27 20.51 8.59
CA THR A 155 -13.71 20.86 9.96
C THR A 155 -13.94 19.65 10.86
N LYS A 156 -14.27 18.48 10.30
CA LYS A 156 -14.45 17.22 11.03
C LYS A 156 -13.13 16.58 11.43
N LEU A 157 -12.04 16.99 10.79
CA LEU A 157 -10.69 16.45 10.97
C LEU A 157 -9.83 17.28 11.92
N LEU A 158 -10.40 18.37 12.48
CA LEU A 158 -9.69 19.25 13.40
C LEU A 158 -9.43 18.62 14.76
N GLY A 159 -8.27 19.00 15.34
CA GLY A 159 -7.87 18.60 16.68
C GLY A 159 -7.19 17.25 16.75
N ALA A 160 -6.64 16.92 17.92
CA ALA A 160 -5.82 15.72 18.13
C ALA A 160 -6.53 14.39 17.82
N LYS A 161 -7.86 14.34 17.99
CA LYS A 161 -8.71 13.18 17.67
C LYS A 161 -9.13 13.11 16.19
N GLY A 162 -8.66 14.03 15.37
CA GLY A 162 -9.01 14.08 13.95
C GLY A 162 -8.67 12.81 13.19
N PHE A 163 -7.58 12.09 13.56
CA PHE A 163 -7.19 10.85 12.92
C PHE A 163 -8.25 9.76 13.10
N GLY A 164 -8.70 9.50 14.33
CA GLY A 164 -9.81 8.58 14.60
C GLY A 164 -11.10 9.00 13.91
N GLY A 165 -11.40 10.31 13.93
CA GLY A 165 -12.56 10.87 13.23
C GLY A 165 -12.52 10.65 11.72
N TRP A 166 -11.36 10.70 11.10
CA TRP A 166 -11.18 10.36 9.68
C TRP A 166 -11.44 8.88 9.41
N LEU A 167 -10.90 7.96 10.23
CA LEU A 167 -11.17 6.53 10.10
C LEU A 167 -12.68 6.24 10.20
N ASP A 168 -13.36 6.86 11.15
CA ASP A 168 -14.82 6.71 11.32
C ASP A 168 -15.60 7.33 10.14
N LEU A 169 -15.11 8.43 9.57
CA LEU A 169 -15.67 9.03 8.37
C LEU A 169 -15.61 8.07 7.18
N MET A 170 -14.46 7.43 6.93
CA MET A 170 -14.31 6.42 5.86
C MET A 170 -15.25 5.23 6.10
N GLN A 171 -15.36 4.75 7.35
CA GLN A 171 -16.28 3.66 7.68
C GLN A 171 -17.73 4.02 7.38
N ALA A 172 -18.15 5.24 7.72
CA ALA A 172 -19.51 5.72 7.45
C ALA A 172 -19.77 5.99 5.96
N HIS A 173 -18.74 6.38 5.20
CA HIS A 173 -18.81 6.60 3.77
C HIS A 173 -19.06 5.28 3.00
N GLY A 174 -18.45 4.19 3.46
CA GLY A 174 -18.53 2.86 2.89
C GLY A 174 -17.50 2.63 1.77
N MET A 175 -16.83 1.48 1.85
CA MET A 175 -15.72 1.12 0.98
C MET A 175 -15.88 -0.32 0.49
N SER A 176 -15.44 -0.62 -0.74
CA SER A 176 -15.42 -1.99 -1.25
C SER A 176 -14.27 -2.82 -0.68
N GLU A 177 -13.21 -2.17 -0.21
CA GLU A 177 -12.07 -2.79 0.48
C GLU A 177 -12.03 -2.38 1.95
N ASN A 178 -11.34 -3.15 2.77
CA ASN A 178 -10.96 -2.71 4.10
C ASN A 178 -9.90 -1.61 3.99
N ALA A 179 -9.88 -0.69 4.93
CA ALA A 179 -8.92 0.41 4.93
C ALA A 179 -8.27 0.61 6.30
N GLY A 180 -7.01 1.00 6.30
CA GLY A 180 -6.28 1.44 7.48
C GLY A 180 -5.20 2.45 7.08
N SER A 181 -4.51 3.05 8.07
CA SER A 181 -3.51 4.06 7.74
C SER A 181 -2.39 4.15 8.77
N PHE A 182 -1.24 4.58 8.30
CA PHE A 182 -0.22 5.21 9.14
C PHE A 182 -0.62 6.65 9.42
N LEU A 183 -0.06 7.22 10.50
CA LEU A 183 -0.09 8.66 10.72
C LEU A 183 1.05 9.31 9.94
N GLY A 184 0.74 10.28 9.09
CA GLY A 184 1.75 11.00 8.31
C GLY A 184 2.64 11.90 9.18
N ALA A 185 3.96 11.74 9.07
CA ALA A 185 4.93 12.62 9.77
C ALA A 185 4.81 14.07 9.31
N ALA A 186 4.58 14.31 8.01
CA ALA A 186 4.35 15.63 7.47
C ALA A 186 3.05 16.25 8.00
N THR A 187 1.99 15.46 8.18
CA THR A 187 0.73 15.91 8.81
C THR A 187 0.96 16.42 10.24
N VAL A 188 1.71 15.65 11.04
CA VAL A 188 2.04 16.02 12.42
C VAL A 188 2.87 17.30 12.46
N ARG A 189 3.85 17.43 11.54
CA ARG A 189 4.66 18.63 11.39
C ARG A 189 3.80 19.83 10.96
N THR A 190 2.95 19.68 9.94
CA THR A 190 2.04 20.73 9.47
C THR A 190 1.06 21.17 10.55
N TYR A 191 0.65 20.27 11.44
CA TYR A 191 -0.21 20.61 12.57
C TYR A 191 0.40 21.69 13.45
N VAL A 192 1.71 21.65 13.73
CA VAL A 192 2.40 22.58 14.64
C VAL A 192 3.10 23.73 13.94
N LYS A 193 3.64 23.52 12.71
CA LYS A 193 4.49 24.49 12.00
C LYS A 193 3.90 24.98 10.68
N GLY A 194 2.80 24.41 10.19
CA GLY A 194 2.37 24.65 8.81
C GLY A 194 3.43 24.17 7.82
N GLU A 195 3.68 24.94 6.78
CA GLU A 195 4.66 24.66 5.72
C GLU A 195 6.07 25.22 6.03
N ALA A 196 6.34 25.66 7.27
CA ALA A 196 7.58 26.32 7.63
C ALA A 196 8.79 25.38 7.55
N GLU A 197 9.87 25.88 6.95
CA GLU A 197 11.18 25.25 6.93
C GLU A 197 11.87 25.32 8.30
N GLY A 198 12.95 24.57 8.46
CA GLY A 198 13.81 24.58 9.64
C GLY A 198 13.40 23.62 10.74
N PRO A 199 14.23 23.46 11.77
CA PRO A 199 14.03 22.48 12.84
C PRO A 199 12.80 22.80 13.70
N SER A 200 12.19 21.78 14.27
CA SER A 200 11.14 21.93 15.27
C SER A 200 11.74 22.24 16.64
N THR A 201 11.07 23.11 17.39
CA THR A 201 11.39 23.37 18.80
C THR A 201 11.02 22.19 19.69
N ALA A 202 11.57 22.12 20.91
CA ALA A 202 11.22 21.06 21.85
C ALA A 202 9.72 21.02 22.17
N ALA A 203 9.05 22.17 22.30
CA ALA A 203 7.61 22.25 22.56
C ALA A 203 6.78 21.75 21.36
N GLU A 204 7.22 22.04 20.11
CA GLU A 204 6.60 21.51 18.92
C GLU A 204 6.73 19.99 18.85
N VAL A 205 7.93 19.44 19.12
CA VAL A 205 8.18 18.00 19.17
C VAL A 205 7.34 17.33 20.28
N ASP A 206 7.16 17.95 21.45
CA ASP A 206 6.29 17.43 22.51
C ASP A 206 4.84 17.33 22.05
N THR A 207 4.36 18.35 21.33
CA THR A 207 3.01 18.34 20.72
C THR A 207 2.90 17.23 19.66
N MET A 208 3.88 17.09 18.79
CA MET A 208 3.92 16.03 17.77
C MET A 208 3.85 14.64 18.42
N ARG A 209 4.66 14.39 19.47
CA ARG A 209 4.62 13.12 20.21
C ARG A 209 3.25 12.82 20.81
N ALA A 210 2.55 13.84 21.31
CA ALA A 210 1.20 13.68 21.83
C ALA A 210 0.21 13.29 20.72
N LEU A 211 0.30 13.91 19.54
CA LEU A 211 -0.52 13.57 18.37
C LEU A 211 -0.26 12.13 17.90
N VAL A 212 1.01 11.70 17.85
CA VAL A 212 1.35 10.31 17.51
C VAL A 212 0.70 9.34 18.49
N ARG A 213 0.83 9.57 19.82
CA ARG A 213 0.20 8.69 20.81
C ARG A 213 -1.32 8.61 20.63
N THR A 214 -1.98 9.74 20.44
CA THR A 214 -3.42 9.78 20.19
C THR A 214 -3.82 8.99 18.94
N ALA A 215 -3.09 9.17 17.83
CA ALA A 215 -3.37 8.43 16.60
C ALA A 215 -3.12 6.91 16.76
N MET A 216 -2.09 6.51 17.52
CA MET A 216 -1.86 5.09 17.84
C MET A 216 -3.01 4.50 18.65
N GLU A 217 -3.53 5.21 19.65
CA GLU A 217 -4.73 4.84 20.42
C GLU A 217 -5.98 4.75 19.53
N ASP A 218 -6.08 5.60 18.51
CA ASP A 218 -7.15 5.60 17.51
C ASP A 218 -6.97 4.51 16.44
N GLY A 219 -5.82 3.82 16.40
CA GLY A 219 -5.56 2.65 15.55
C GLY A 219 -4.67 2.90 14.34
N ALA A 220 -3.77 3.89 14.36
CA ALA A 220 -2.68 4.00 13.38
C ALA A 220 -1.74 2.79 13.45
N PHE A 221 -1.13 2.41 12.32
CA PHE A 221 -0.12 1.33 12.28
C PHE A 221 1.27 1.78 12.71
N GLY A 222 1.48 3.07 12.85
CA GLY A 222 2.76 3.69 13.16
C GLY A 222 2.87 5.05 12.49
N VAL A 223 4.11 5.47 12.20
CA VAL A 223 4.42 6.75 11.56
C VAL A 223 4.94 6.51 10.15
N GLY A 224 4.28 7.11 9.14
CA GLY A 224 4.71 7.12 7.76
C GLY A 224 5.38 8.45 7.39
N SER A 225 6.51 8.41 6.68
CA SER A 225 7.19 9.62 6.22
C SER A 225 7.50 9.59 4.73
N ALA A 226 7.57 10.78 4.10
CA ALA A 226 8.06 10.99 2.75
C ALA A 226 9.04 12.16 2.76
N LEU A 227 10.34 11.86 2.68
CA LEU A 227 11.39 12.80 3.05
C LEU A 227 12.00 13.55 1.85
N ILE A 228 11.49 13.35 0.65
CA ILE A 228 11.86 14.16 -0.52
C ILE A 228 10.85 15.29 -0.78
N TYR A 229 9.66 15.23 -0.17
CA TYR A 229 8.60 16.20 -0.40
C TYR A 229 8.47 17.18 0.78
N PRO A 230 8.38 18.52 0.54
CA PRO A 230 7.97 19.46 1.57
C PRO A 230 6.55 19.18 2.08
N PRO A 231 6.27 19.38 3.40
CA PRO A 231 7.21 19.81 4.44
C PRO A 231 7.99 18.66 5.10
N GLY A 232 7.78 17.39 4.69
CA GLY A 232 8.49 16.22 5.20
C GLY A 232 10.01 16.32 5.01
N ALA A 233 10.44 16.91 3.89
CA ALA A 233 11.86 17.12 3.57
C ALA A 233 12.59 18.00 4.61
N TYR A 234 11.88 18.83 5.36
CA TYR A 234 12.44 19.71 6.39
C TYR A 234 12.59 19.03 7.76
N ALA A 235 12.02 17.82 7.94
CA ALA A 235 12.15 17.08 9.17
C ALA A 235 13.59 16.58 9.38
N SER A 236 14.16 16.79 10.57
CA SER A 236 15.43 16.21 10.92
C SER A 236 15.30 14.74 11.31
N THR A 237 16.40 14.00 11.26
CA THR A 237 16.44 12.61 11.73
C THR A 237 16.04 12.51 13.20
N GLU A 238 16.43 13.48 14.03
CA GLU A 238 16.11 13.57 15.46
C GLU A 238 14.60 13.75 15.67
N GLU A 239 13.95 14.63 14.89
CA GLU A 239 12.49 14.80 14.91
C GLU A 239 11.79 13.47 14.63
N LEU A 240 12.20 12.77 13.57
CA LEU A 240 11.62 11.48 13.17
C LEU A 240 11.85 10.38 14.23
N ILE A 241 13.01 10.36 14.90
CA ILE A 241 13.29 9.46 16.03
C ILE A 241 12.30 9.70 17.16
N GLU A 242 11.99 10.95 17.50
CA GLU A 242 11.03 11.27 18.55
C GLU A 242 9.59 10.85 18.20
N LEU A 243 9.18 10.98 16.92
CA LEU A 243 7.89 10.49 16.46
C LEU A 243 7.83 8.95 16.51
N ALA A 244 8.87 8.28 16.03
CA ALA A 244 8.98 6.82 16.09
C ALA A 244 8.94 6.31 17.55
N ARG A 245 9.69 6.96 18.45
CA ARG A 245 9.71 6.64 19.88
C ARG A 245 8.34 6.80 20.55
N ALA A 246 7.53 7.77 20.09
CA ALA A 246 6.17 7.95 20.59
C ALA A 246 5.22 6.83 20.15
N ALA A 247 5.47 6.18 19.00
CA ALA A 247 4.68 5.05 18.49
C ALA A 247 5.12 3.70 19.10
N SER A 248 6.38 3.58 19.57
CA SER A 248 6.98 2.33 20.05
C SER A 248 6.17 1.61 21.14
N PRO A 249 5.67 2.28 22.23
CA PRO A 249 4.92 1.59 23.28
C PRO A 249 3.59 0.95 22.80
N PHE A 250 3.11 1.35 21.65
CA PHE A 250 1.86 0.86 21.04
C PHE A 250 2.09 -0.26 20.01
N GLY A 251 3.35 -0.71 19.83
CA GLY A 251 3.69 -1.68 18.79
C GLY A 251 3.65 -1.13 17.37
N GLY A 252 3.72 0.20 17.21
CA GLY A 252 3.79 0.86 15.91
C GLY A 252 5.12 0.64 15.20
N ILE A 253 5.14 0.81 13.88
CA ILE A 253 6.35 0.77 13.06
C ILE A 253 6.66 2.14 12.46
N TYR A 254 7.89 2.34 12.01
CA TYR A 254 8.27 3.47 11.15
C TYR A 254 8.36 2.98 9.70
N ILE A 255 7.64 3.65 8.80
CA ILE A 255 7.68 3.35 7.37
C ILE A 255 8.02 4.62 6.59
N THR A 256 8.84 4.52 5.54
CA THR A 256 9.41 5.72 4.94
C THR A 256 9.62 5.63 3.42
N HIS A 257 9.11 6.63 2.69
CA HIS A 257 9.71 7.10 1.46
C HIS A 257 10.98 7.86 1.86
N MET A 258 12.13 7.25 1.58
CA MET A 258 13.42 7.74 2.09
C MET A 258 13.78 9.12 1.55
N ARG A 259 14.73 9.78 2.22
CA ARG A 259 15.22 11.12 1.83
C ARG A 259 15.92 11.14 0.47
N SER A 260 16.48 10.01 0.06
CA SER A 260 17.05 9.79 -1.25
C SER A 260 16.79 8.36 -1.70
N GLU A 261 16.34 8.22 -2.92
CA GLU A 261 16.14 6.93 -3.60
C GLU A 261 17.11 6.78 -4.79
N ALA A 262 18.10 7.65 -4.89
CA ALA A 262 19.02 7.75 -6.02
C ALA A 262 20.48 7.92 -5.58
N ASP A 263 21.00 9.13 -5.60
CA ASP A 263 22.44 9.37 -5.39
C ASP A 263 22.89 9.05 -3.98
N ARG A 264 22.03 9.26 -2.98
CA ARG A 264 22.30 8.98 -1.57
C ARG A 264 21.44 7.84 -1.01
N LEU A 265 21.07 6.89 -1.85
CA LEU A 265 20.24 5.73 -1.47
C LEU A 265 20.78 4.99 -0.24
N LEU A 266 22.09 4.72 -0.20
CA LEU A 266 22.68 3.91 0.88
C LEU A 266 22.72 4.67 2.21
N GLU A 267 22.95 5.98 2.18
CA GLU A 267 22.90 6.85 3.35
C GLU A 267 21.49 7.02 3.90
N SER A 268 20.50 7.07 2.98
CA SER A 268 19.09 7.14 3.40
C SER A 268 18.60 5.85 4.04
N ILE A 269 19.11 4.70 3.61
CA ILE A 269 18.90 3.42 4.32
C ILE A 269 19.53 3.47 5.73
N ASP A 270 20.73 4.05 5.89
CA ASP A 270 21.33 4.24 7.23
C ASP A 270 20.49 5.16 8.11
N GLU A 271 19.94 6.26 7.54
CA GLU A 271 19.02 7.15 8.27
C GLU A 271 17.80 6.38 8.77
N ALA A 272 17.16 5.59 7.90
CA ALA A 272 16.01 4.77 8.28
C ALA A 272 16.34 3.76 9.39
N PHE A 273 17.49 3.09 9.30
CA PHE A 273 17.97 2.16 10.34
C PHE A 273 18.22 2.88 11.68
N ARG A 274 18.80 4.09 11.63
CA ARG A 274 19.02 4.91 12.82
C ARG A 274 17.70 5.29 13.48
N ILE A 275 16.71 5.73 12.69
CA ILE A 275 15.38 6.10 13.20
C ILE A 275 14.72 4.90 13.90
N GLY A 276 14.73 3.74 13.26
CA GLY A 276 14.17 2.53 13.87
C GLY A 276 14.87 2.11 15.15
N LYS A 277 16.20 2.08 15.15
CA LYS A 277 17.01 1.69 16.30
C LYS A 277 16.83 2.64 17.50
N GLU A 278 16.94 3.95 17.28
CA GLU A 278 16.84 4.95 18.34
C GLU A 278 15.38 5.23 18.75
N GLY A 279 14.43 5.07 17.82
CA GLY A 279 12.99 5.13 18.08
C GLY A 279 12.43 3.87 18.73
N GLY A 280 13.15 2.74 18.66
CA GLY A 280 12.72 1.46 19.24
C GLY A 280 11.54 0.83 18.49
N VAL A 281 11.51 0.95 17.16
CA VAL A 281 10.45 0.44 16.30
C VAL A 281 11.01 -0.35 15.12
N PRO A 282 10.26 -1.33 14.58
CA PRO A 282 10.56 -1.93 13.28
C PRO A 282 10.55 -0.88 12.15
N VAL A 283 11.36 -1.10 11.10
CA VAL A 283 11.45 -0.23 9.94
C VAL A 283 10.91 -0.90 8.70
N GLU A 284 10.12 -0.19 7.93
CA GLU A 284 9.72 -0.57 6.58
C GLU A 284 10.15 0.53 5.60
N ILE A 285 10.74 0.15 4.47
CA ILE A 285 11.10 1.09 3.41
C ILE A 285 10.03 0.98 2.34
N TYR A 286 9.31 2.09 2.07
CA TYR A 286 8.35 2.16 0.97
C TYR A 286 9.05 1.98 -0.37
N HIS A 287 8.40 1.30 -1.29
CA HIS A 287 8.73 1.19 -2.73
C HIS A 287 10.22 1.25 -3.03
N LEU A 288 11.03 0.43 -2.34
CA LEU A 288 12.49 0.42 -2.48
C LEU A 288 12.93 0.45 -3.94
N LYS A 289 13.64 1.50 -4.33
CA LYS A 289 14.15 1.68 -5.70
C LYS A 289 15.52 2.33 -5.73
N ALA A 290 16.25 2.13 -6.83
CA ALA A 290 17.46 2.87 -7.17
C ALA A 290 17.15 3.70 -8.42
N GLY A 291 16.72 4.94 -8.20
CA GLY A 291 16.23 5.86 -9.23
C GLY A 291 17.35 6.50 -10.05
N GLY A 292 17.11 6.63 -11.36
CA GLY A 292 18.08 7.18 -12.31
C GLY A 292 19.12 6.14 -12.77
N LEU A 293 19.43 6.17 -14.07
CA LEU A 293 20.29 5.17 -14.74
C LEU A 293 21.62 4.94 -14.01
N ARG A 294 22.28 6.04 -13.57
CA ARG A 294 23.55 5.99 -12.85
C ARG A 294 23.51 5.26 -11.52
N ASN A 295 22.32 5.12 -10.94
CA ASN A 295 22.10 4.53 -9.64
C ASN A 295 21.62 3.06 -9.69
N HIS A 296 21.22 2.55 -10.85
CA HIS A 296 20.73 1.16 -10.97
C HIS A 296 21.64 0.12 -10.31
N PRO A 297 23.00 0.21 -10.40
CA PRO A 297 23.88 -0.73 -9.73
C PRO A 297 23.82 -0.70 -8.20
N LYS A 298 23.34 0.40 -7.59
CA LYS A 298 23.25 0.54 -6.14
C LYS A 298 22.23 -0.41 -5.52
N MET A 299 21.26 -0.95 -6.29
CA MET A 299 20.26 -1.87 -5.77
C MET A 299 20.89 -3.11 -5.13
N ALA A 300 21.92 -3.67 -5.73
CA ALA A 300 22.63 -4.83 -5.15
C ALA A 300 23.26 -4.49 -3.79
N PHE A 301 23.82 -3.28 -3.66
CA PHE A 301 24.38 -2.80 -2.38
C PHE A 301 23.29 -2.50 -1.35
N ALA A 302 22.15 -1.95 -1.77
CA ALA A 302 20.99 -1.71 -0.90
C ALA A 302 20.44 -3.02 -0.31
N ILE A 303 20.27 -4.04 -1.15
CA ILE A 303 19.86 -5.39 -0.72
C ILE A 303 20.86 -5.96 0.28
N ALA A 304 22.16 -5.96 -0.06
CA ALA A 304 23.21 -6.49 0.83
C ALA A 304 23.26 -5.75 2.18
N LYS A 305 23.01 -4.43 2.18
CA LYS A 305 22.96 -3.61 3.38
C LYS A 305 21.76 -3.99 4.27
N ILE A 306 20.58 -4.18 3.70
CA ILE A 306 19.38 -4.62 4.43
C ILE A 306 19.59 -6.02 4.97
N ASP A 307 20.10 -6.97 4.16
CA ASP A 307 20.38 -8.33 4.61
C ASP A 307 21.39 -8.37 5.76
N SER A 308 22.46 -7.56 5.69
CA SER A 308 23.45 -7.43 6.77
C SER A 308 22.83 -6.90 8.06
N ALA A 309 21.98 -5.86 7.98
CA ALA A 309 21.28 -5.32 9.15
C ALA A 309 20.33 -6.36 9.77
N ARG A 310 19.59 -7.09 8.94
CA ARG A 310 18.71 -8.18 9.38
C ARG A 310 19.48 -9.33 10.04
N ALA A 311 20.61 -9.73 9.46
CA ALA A 311 21.49 -10.74 10.05
C ALA A 311 22.06 -10.30 11.41
N ALA A 312 22.22 -8.99 11.62
CA ALA A 312 22.60 -8.39 12.90
C ALA A 312 21.44 -8.20 13.88
N GLY A 313 20.21 -8.65 13.53
CA GLY A 313 19.02 -8.61 14.39
C GLY A 313 18.14 -7.38 14.22
N ALA A 314 18.39 -6.51 13.23
CA ALA A 314 17.50 -5.39 12.95
C ALA A 314 16.18 -5.88 12.30
N ASP A 315 15.04 -5.39 12.78
CA ASP A 315 13.74 -5.65 12.20
C ASP A 315 13.44 -4.64 11.08
N VAL A 316 13.96 -4.94 9.89
CA VAL A 316 13.85 -4.11 8.70
C VAL A 316 13.23 -4.90 7.56
N GLY A 317 12.33 -4.28 6.82
CA GLY A 317 11.77 -4.78 5.57
C GLY A 317 11.59 -3.65 4.56
N ALA A 318 11.07 -4.01 3.39
CA ALA A 318 10.68 -3.05 2.37
C ALA A 318 9.50 -3.58 1.56
N ASP A 319 8.82 -2.68 0.89
CA ASP A 319 7.84 -3.03 -0.13
C ASP A 319 8.27 -2.51 -1.52
N MET A 320 7.51 -2.87 -2.51
CA MET A 320 7.74 -2.44 -3.89
C MET A 320 6.48 -2.60 -4.74
N TYR A 321 6.40 -1.80 -5.81
CA TYR A 321 5.50 -2.05 -6.93
C TYR A 321 6.27 -2.63 -8.13
N LEU A 322 5.55 -3.15 -9.12
CA LEU A 322 6.11 -4.07 -10.10
C LEU A 322 6.32 -3.47 -11.50
N TYR A 323 6.47 -2.15 -11.57
CA TYR A 323 6.72 -1.42 -12.82
C TYR A 323 8.03 -0.63 -12.73
N PRO A 324 8.79 -0.48 -13.83
CA PRO A 324 10.10 0.17 -13.82
C PRO A 324 10.02 1.71 -13.93
N ALA A 325 8.96 2.32 -13.41
CA ALA A 325 8.79 3.76 -13.35
C ALA A 325 8.09 4.16 -12.04
N GLY A 326 8.37 5.36 -11.55
CA GLY A 326 7.64 5.99 -10.46
C GLY A 326 6.58 6.97 -10.97
N SER A 327 5.76 7.51 -10.05
CA SER A 327 4.83 8.59 -10.37
C SER A 327 4.63 9.50 -9.17
N SER A 328 4.56 10.80 -9.44
CA SER A 328 4.28 11.85 -8.45
C SER A 328 3.77 13.11 -9.17
N ALA A 329 3.45 14.17 -8.43
CA ALA A 329 3.15 15.46 -9.04
C ALA A 329 4.38 16.07 -9.73
N LEU A 330 4.22 16.68 -10.90
CA LEU A 330 5.31 17.28 -11.67
C LEU A 330 6.06 18.39 -10.89
N VAL A 331 5.39 19.05 -9.94
CA VAL A 331 6.00 20.03 -9.03
C VAL A 331 7.11 19.44 -8.16
N SER A 332 7.17 18.11 -7.97
CA SER A 332 8.22 17.42 -7.21
C SER A 332 9.62 17.53 -7.82
N CYS A 333 9.74 18.09 -9.03
CA CYS A 333 11.04 18.46 -9.60
C CYS A 333 11.64 19.75 -9.02
N ALA A 334 10.83 20.55 -8.30
CA ALA A 334 11.34 21.75 -7.64
C ALA A 334 12.28 21.39 -6.48
N PRO A 335 13.40 22.12 -6.29
CA PRO A 335 14.17 21.94 -5.07
C PRO A 335 13.31 22.27 -3.85
N PRO A 336 13.41 21.53 -2.73
CA PRO A 336 12.58 21.74 -1.54
C PRO A 336 12.59 23.18 -1.02
N SER A 337 13.75 23.86 -1.09
CA SER A 337 13.89 25.28 -0.71
C SER A 337 13.01 26.24 -1.54
N ALA A 338 12.66 25.86 -2.77
CA ALA A 338 11.75 26.66 -3.59
C ALA A 338 10.30 26.65 -3.09
N ALA A 339 9.92 25.61 -2.36
CA ALA A 339 8.59 25.43 -1.79
C ALA A 339 8.48 25.85 -0.30
N ALA A 340 9.57 26.38 0.28
CA ALA A 340 9.57 26.81 1.68
C ALA A 340 8.40 27.76 1.99
N ASP A 341 7.79 27.59 3.15
CA ASP A 341 6.60 28.33 3.61
C ASP A 341 5.38 28.22 2.65
N GLY A 342 5.31 27.16 1.83
CA GLY A 342 4.24 26.99 0.83
C GLY A 342 4.29 27.95 -0.34
N LYS A 343 5.44 28.60 -0.60
CA LYS A 343 5.57 29.71 -1.54
C LYS A 343 6.08 29.34 -2.94
N LEU A 344 6.03 28.07 -3.34
CA LEU A 344 6.55 27.65 -4.64
C LEU A 344 6.03 28.52 -5.79
N PHE A 345 4.72 28.71 -5.88
CA PHE A 345 4.11 29.44 -7.00
C PHE A 345 4.37 30.94 -6.93
N ASP A 346 4.43 31.53 -5.73
CA ASP A 346 4.87 32.93 -5.55
C ASP A 346 6.32 33.10 -5.98
N ASN A 347 7.20 32.16 -5.61
CA ASN A 347 8.59 32.17 -6.00
C ASN A 347 8.78 31.98 -7.53
N LEU A 348 7.94 31.16 -8.16
CA LEU A 348 7.93 31.01 -9.62
C LEU A 348 7.32 32.24 -10.34
N ALA A 349 6.48 33.04 -9.69
CA ALA A 349 5.97 34.30 -10.24
C ALA A 349 7.03 35.39 -10.24
N ASP A 350 7.90 35.45 -9.23
CA ASP A 350 9.00 36.40 -9.10
C ASP A 350 10.13 36.08 -10.10
N PRO A 351 10.50 37.01 -11.02
CA PRO A 351 11.53 36.75 -12.03
C PRO A 351 12.91 36.38 -11.46
N ALA A 352 13.33 37.04 -10.37
CA ALA A 352 14.65 36.81 -9.77
C ALA A 352 14.72 35.45 -9.06
N LYS A 353 13.68 35.10 -8.28
CA LYS A 353 13.57 33.81 -7.61
C LYS A 353 13.42 32.67 -8.62
N ARG A 354 12.61 32.86 -9.66
CA ARG A 354 12.45 31.90 -10.75
C ARG A 354 13.78 31.60 -11.46
N ALA A 355 14.60 32.64 -11.71
CA ALA A 355 15.92 32.43 -12.30
C ALA A 355 16.84 31.61 -11.39
N LYS A 356 16.77 31.83 -10.06
CA LYS A 356 17.50 31.01 -9.09
C LYS A 356 16.99 29.57 -9.09
N ILE A 357 15.67 29.32 -9.01
CA ILE A 357 15.08 28.00 -9.08
C ILE A 357 15.53 27.27 -10.34
N LYS A 358 15.51 27.93 -11.50
CA LYS A 358 16.00 27.36 -12.75
C LYS A 358 17.46 26.94 -12.64
N ALA A 359 18.32 27.79 -12.08
CA ALA A 359 19.75 27.49 -11.90
C ALA A 359 19.95 26.28 -10.97
N ASP A 360 19.21 26.22 -9.85
CA ASP A 360 19.25 25.09 -8.88
C ASP A 360 18.73 23.78 -9.49
N MET A 361 17.77 23.82 -10.43
CA MET A 361 17.28 22.64 -11.13
C MET A 361 18.26 22.13 -12.20
N LEU A 362 18.97 23.02 -12.88
CA LEU A 362 20.00 22.68 -13.87
C LEU A 362 21.30 22.20 -13.23
N HIS A 363 21.60 22.70 -12.03
CA HIS A 363 22.78 22.37 -11.24
C HIS A 363 22.35 22.00 -9.81
N PRO A 364 21.86 20.77 -9.58
CA PRO A 364 21.33 20.35 -8.28
C PRO A 364 22.32 20.63 -7.15
N ILE A 365 21.82 21.20 -6.06
CA ILE A 365 22.58 21.46 -4.85
C ILE A 365 23.02 20.11 -4.26
N ALA A 366 24.26 20.02 -3.81
CA ALA A 366 24.79 18.80 -3.20
C ALA A 366 23.87 18.30 -2.07
N GLY A 367 23.37 17.10 -2.19
CA GLY A 367 22.47 16.47 -1.21
C GLY A 367 20.98 16.66 -1.47
N SER A 368 20.58 17.43 -2.52
CA SER A 368 19.19 17.42 -3.02
C SER A 368 19.10 16.60 -4.30
N GLU A 369 17.99 15.88 -4.45
CA GLU A 369 17.67 15.13 -5.67
C GLU A 369 16.68 15.93 -6.51
N ASN A 370 16.83 15.85 -7.83
CA ASN A 370 15.88 16.38 -8.79
C ASN A 370 15.34 15.23 -9.64
N LEU A 371 14.09 14.88 -9.43
CA LEU A 371 13.43 13.77 -10.15
C LEU A 371 13.44 13.98 -11.66
N CYS A 372 13.33 15.24 -12.11
CA CYS A 372 13.40 15.58 -13.53
C CYS A 372 14.80 15.38 -14.13
N GLU A 373 15.85 15.64 -13.39
CA GLU A 373 17.23 15.40 -13.82
C GLU A 373 17.54 13.90 -13.83
N LEU A 374 17.13 13.17 -12.77
CA LEU A 374 17.35 11.72 -12.64
C LEU A 374 16.68 10.92 -13.76
N SER A 375 15.47 11.31 -14.17
CA SER A 375 14.71 10.65 -15.24
C SER A 375 15.07 11.13 -16.62
N THR A 376 15.73 12.27 -16.73
CA THR A 376 15.90 13.09 -17.94
C THR A 376 14.56 13.54 -18.55
N PRO A 377 14.50 14.62 -19.34
CA PRO A 377 13.24 15.06 -19.95
C PRO A 377 12.57 14.01 -20.88
N ASP A 378 13.38 13.12 -21.48
CA ASP A 378 12.89 12.00 -22.29
C ASP A 378 12.26 10.89 -21.44
N GLY A 379 12.70 10.76 -20.21
CA GLY A 379 12.17 9.78 -19.26
C GLY A 379 10.91 10.24 -18.51
N ILE A 380 10.45 11.49 -18.68
CA ILE A 380 9.29 12.03 -17.97
C ILE A 380 8.08 12.02 -18.88
N GLN A 381 7.08 11.22 -18.56
CA GLN A 381 5.79 11.20 -19.23
C GLN A 381 4.77 12.01 -18.43
N LEU A 382 4.05 12.90 -19.10
CA LEU A 382 3.13 13.86 -18.50
C LEU A 382 1.68 13.36 -18.56
N GLY A 383 0.89 13.69 -17.55
CA GLY A 383 -0.53 13.30 -17.52
C GLY A 383 -1.35 14.11 -16.52
N GLY A 384 -2.66 13.81 -16.47
CA GLY A 384 -3.58 14.46 -15.54
C GLY A 384 -3.92 15.90 -15.92
N PHE A 385 -3.91 16.24 -17.20
CA PHE A 385 -4.24 17.60 -17.65
C PHE A 385 -5.74 17.88 -17.58
N THR A 386 -6.12 18.85 -16.74
CA THR A 386 -7.49 19.35 -16.60
C THR A 386 -7.73 20.63 -17.40
N VAL A 387 -6.69 21.45 -17.62
CA VAL A 387 -6.74 22.67 -18.42
C VAL A 387 -6.78 22.32 -19.91
N ASP A 388 -7.84 22.72 -20.63
CA ASP A 388 -8.11 22.33 -22.03
C ASP A 388 -6.94 22.61 -22.98
N SER A 389 -6.26 23.75 -22.85
CA SER A 389 -5.12 24.10 -23.70
C SER A 389 -3.89 23.20 -23.51
N LEU A 390 -3.83 22.48 -22.37
CA LEU A 390 -2.75 21.56 -22.02
C LEU A 390 -3.07 20.10 -22.36
N LYS A 391 -4.33 19.71 -22.53
CA LYS A 391 -4.75 18.31 -22.81
C LYS A 391 -4.06 17.68 -24.02
N LYS A 392 -3.60 18.50 -25.00
CA LYS A 392 -2.80 18.04 -26.14
C LYS A 392 -1.45 17.42 -25.73
N TRP A 393 -1.01 17.64 -24.51
CA TRP A 393 0.23 17.11 -23.95
C TRP A 393 0.04 15.80 -23.16
N GLU A 394 -1.21 15.32 -23.02
CA GLU A 394 -1.51 14.06 -22.31
C GLU A 394 -0.69 12.91 -22.91
N GLY A 395 0.07 12.20 -22.06
CA GLY A 395 0.94 11.08 -22.45
C GLY A 395 2.25 11.46 -23.14
N LYS A 396 2.51 12.76 -23.41
CA LYS A 396 3.73 13.22 -24.05
C LYS A 396 4.91 13.22 -23.09
N ARG A 397 6.12 13.08 -23.64
CA ARG A 397 7.36 13.26 -22.88
C ARG A 397 7.65 14.75 -22.71
N LEU A 398 8.25 15.12 -21.56
CA LEU A 398 8.63 16.52 -21.29
C LEU A 398 9.55 17.08 -22.41
N ALA A 399 10.48 16.26 -22.93
CA ALA A 399 11.33 16.62 -24.06
C ALA A 399 10.55 16.94 -25.33
N GLU A 400 9.47 16.20 -25.65
CA GLU A 400 8.60 16.47 -26.81
C GLU A 400 7.90 17.83 -26.65
N VAL A 401 7.39 18.11 -25.44
CA VAL A 401 6.72 19.38 -25.13
C VAL A 401 7.71 20.54 -25.20
N SER A 402 8.93 20.39 -24.66
CA SER A 402 10.01 21.38 -24.71
C SER A 402 10.36 21.75 -26.16
N LYS A 403 10.51 20.71 -27.00
CA LYS A 403 10.76 20.93 -28.45
C LYS A 403 9.62 21.67 -29.13
N ALA A 404 8.37 21.31 -28.83
CA ALA A 404 7.20 21.97 -29.43
C ALA A 404 7.04 23.42 -28.98
N LEU A 405 7.35 23.72 -27.72
CA LEU A 405 7.31 25.08 -27.18
C LEU A 405 8.56 25.92 -27.51
N ARG A 406 9.63 25.30 -28.03
CA ARG A 406 10.95 25.91 -28.28
C ARG A 406 11.56 26.48 -27.00
N LEU A 407 11.38 25.79 -25.88
CA LEU A 407 11.94 26.15 -24.57
C LEU A 407 12.89 25.03 -24.12
N ASP A 408 13.82 25.37 -23.22
CA ASP A 408 14.51 24.30 -22.49
C ASP A 408 13.55 23.57 -21.53
N TRP A 409 13.98 22.45 -21.00
CA TRP A 409 13.10 21.60 -20.20
C TRP A 409 12.66 22.25 -18.86
N VAL A 410 13.51 23.12 -18.26
CA VAL A 410 13.16 23.80 -17.00
C VAL A 410 12.15 24.92 -17.28
N ASP A 411 12.34 25.69 -18.32
CA ASP A 411 11.36 26.74 -18.72
C ASP A 411 10.03 26.08 -19.12
N THR A 412 10.08 24.92 -19.77
CA THR A 412 8.87 24.12 -20.08
C THR A 412 8.18 23.65 -18.80
N TRP A 413 8.93 23.10 -17.85
CA TRP A 413 8.42 22.70 -16.54
C TRP A 413 7.77 23.90 -15.82
N ILE A 414 8.45 25.05 -15.77
CA ILE A 414 7.91 26.29 -15.16
C ILE A 414 6.59 26.69 -15.83
N ALA A 415 6.53 26.66 -17.17
CA ALA A 415 5.34 27.06 -17.91
C ALA A 415 4.16 26.11 -17.59
N LEU A 416 4.41 24.81 -17.54
CA LEU A 416 3.40 23.80 -17.25
C LEU A 416 2.88 23.92 -15.81
N VAL A 417 3.76 23.90 -14.81
CA VAL A 417 3.33 23.91 -13.39
C VAL A 417 2.67 25.23 -12.97
N ARG A 418 2.99 26.34 -13.64
CA ARG A 418 2.29 27.62 -13.43
C ARG A 418 0.91 27.65 -14.09
N ALA A 419 0.71 26.89 -15.15
CA ALA A 419 -0.58 26.80 -15.84
C ALA A 419 -1.54 25.81 -15.16
N GLN A 420 -0.98 24.73 -14.56
CA GLN A 420 -1.73 23.75 -13.79
C GLN A 420 -0.82 23.14 -12.74
N HIS A 421 -1.20 23.20 -11.46
CA HIS A 421 -0.35 22.82 -10.33
C HIS A 421 -0.24 21.31 -10.11
N ASP A 422 -1.28 20.57 -10.46
CA ASP A 422 -1.50 19.13 -10.17
C ASP A 422 -1.21 18.20 -11.36
N ILE A 423 -0.35 18.65 -12.29
CA ILE A 423 0.08 17.79 -13.41
C ILE A 423 0.83 16.57 -12.83
N ALA A 424 0.48 15.39 -13.30
CA ALA A 424 1.18 14.16 -12.96
C ALA A 424 2.43 13.95 -13.82
N GLY A 425 3.49 13.43 -13.20
CA GLY A 425 4.69 12.94 -13.88
C GLY A 425 4.86 11.44 -13.66
N ILE A 426 5.18 10.70 -14.72
CA ILE A 426 5.61 9.31 -14.65
C ILE A 426 7.10 9.28 -14.98
N TRP A 427 7.92 8.85 -14.03
CA TRP A 427 9.37 8.89 -14.07
C TRP A 427 9.93 7.54 -14.49
N HIS A 428 10.35 7.37 -15.75
CA HIS A 428 10.98 6.15 -16.27
C HIS A 428 12.46 6.10 -15.85
N GLN A 429 12.70 5.76 -14.58
CA GLN A 429 14.01 5.85 -13.93
C GLN A 429 14.46 4.56 -13.24
N MET A 430 13.71 3.48 -13.34
CA MET A 430 14.01 2.22 -12.68
C MET A 430 14.39 1.14 -13.69
N ALA A 431 15.06 0.08 -13.21
CA ALA A 431 15.45 -1.08 -14.03
C ALA A 431 14.54 -2.29 -13.72
N GLU A 432 13.97 -2.91 -14.76
CA GLU A 432 13.18 -4.15 -14.64
C GLU A 432 13.98 -5.27 -13.96
N ALA A 433 15.30 -5.37 -14.23
CA ALA A 433 16.17 -6.34 -13.59
C ALA A 433 16.25 -6.15 -12.06
N ASN A 434 16.24 -4.90 -11.59
CA ASN A 434 16.21 -4.60 -10.16
C ASN A 434 14.87 -4.99 -9.53
N VAL A 435 13.76 -4.78 -10.24
CA VAL A 435 12.42 -5.23 -9.79
C VAL A 435 12.41 -6.75 -9.63
N ALA A 436 12.87 -7.50 -10.63
CA ALA A 436 12.94 -8.96 -10.56
C ALA A 436 13.88 -9.45 -9.44
N HIS A 437 15.03 -8.81 -9.25
CA HIS A 437 15.97 -9.17 -8.17
C HIS A 437 15.37 -8.93 -6.78
N GLN A 438 14.73 -7.79 -6.55
CA GLN A 438 14.08 -7.51 -5.26
C GLN A 438 12.99 -8.51 -4.92
N LEU A 439 12.22 -8.98 -5.91
CA LEU A 439 11.17 -10.00 -5.70
C LEU A 439 11.72 -11.31 -5.12
N THR A 440 12.99 -11.63 -5.29
CA THR A 440 13.60 -12.83 -4.70
C THR A 440 13.90 -12.66 -3.20
N MET A 441 13.87 -11.45 -2.65
CA MET A 441 14.18 -11.20 -1.24
C MET A 441 13.01 -11.58 -0.33
N PRO A 442 13.22 -12.36 0.74
CA PRO A 442 12.14 -12.86 1.60
C PRO A 442 11.43 -11.76 2.39
N TRP A 443 12.07 -10.62 2.59
CA TRP A 443 11.57 -9.48 3.36
C TRP A 443 10.84 -8.44 2.52
N ILE A 444 10.80 -8.59 1.19
CA ILE A 444 10.01 -7.73 0.29
C ILE A 444 8.52 -8.08 0.40
N LYS A 445 7.69 -7.04 0.41
CA LYS A 445 6.24 -7.06 0.33
C LYS A 445 5.78 -6.34 -0.94
N ILE A 446 4.50 -6.46 -1.26
CA ILE A 446 3.93 -5.83 -2.45
C ILE A 446 3.00 -4.70 -2.03
N GLY A 447 3.26 -3.51 -2.55
CA GLY A 447 2.39 -2.34 -2.47
C GLY A 447 2.11 -1.79 -3.87
N THR A 448 1.05 -1.01 -4.05
CA THR A 448 0.74 -0.41 -5.36
C THR A 448 1.31 0.97 -5.53
N ASP A 449 1.43 1.73 -4.46
CA ASP A 449 1.76 3.16 -4.47
C ASP A 449 0.82 3.92 -5.44
N ALA A 450 -0.47 3.57 -5.40
CA ALA A 450 -1.46 4.10 -6.34
C ALA A 450 -2.85 4.27 -5.72
N ASP A 451 -3.63 5.17 -6.32
CA ASP A 451 -5.05 5.32 -6.03
C ASP A 451 -5.85 4.19 -6.67
N GLY A 452 -6.87 3.75 -5.96
CA GLY A 452 -7.95 2.97 -6.55
C GLY A 452 -8.87 3.89 -7.36
N VAL A 453 -9.11 3.54 -8.61
CA VAL A 453 -9.87 4.39 -9.52
C VAL A 453 -11.04 3.65 -10.16
N ASP A 454 -12.06 4.39 -10.54
CA ASP A 454 -13.10 3.92 -11.46
C ASP A 454 -12.62 4.18 -12.90
N PRO A 455 -12.48 3.13 -13.75
CA PRO A 455 -12.00 3.31 -15.12
C PRO A 455 -12.87 4.25 -15.95
N ASP A 456 -14.17 4.32 -15.70
CA ASP A 456 -15.07 5.19 -16.45
C ASP A 456 -14.84 6.68 -16.12
N SER A 457 -14.50 6.98 -14.87
CA SER A 457 -14.17 8.35 -14.45
C SER A 457 -12.79 8.81 -14.93
N MET A 458 -11.87 7.87 -15.17
CA MET A 458 -10.50 8.13 -15.61
C MET A 458 -10.29 7.96 -17.11
N LYS A 459 -11.36 7.84 -17.89
CA LYS A 459 -11.27 7.60 -19.33
C LYS A 459 -10.52 8.73 -20.05
N GLY A 460 -9.40 8.37 -20.66
CA GLY A 460 -8.54 9.30 -21.39
C GLY A 460 -7.50 10.03 -20.51
N ALA A 461 -7.52 9.88 -19.19
CA ALA A 461 -6.47 10.40 -18.33
C ALA A 461 -5.26 9.46 -18.34
N MET A 462 -4.06 10.03 -18.34
CA MET A 462 -2.82 9.27 -18.19
C MET A 462 -2.54 9.06 -16.70
N VAL A 463 -2.56 7.81 -16.28
CA VAL A 463 -2.21 7.39 -14.91
C VAL A 463 -1.12 6.33 -14.95
N HIS A 464 -0.45 6.10 -13.82
CA HIS A 464 0.55 5.05 -13.77
C HIS A 464 -0.12 3.66 -13.84
N PRO A 465 0.38 2.71 -14.68
CA PRO A 465 -0.26 1.39 -14.87
C PRO A 465 -0.34 0.54 -13.59
N ARG A 466 0.45 0.84 -12.53
CA ARG A 466 0.39 0.16 -11.23
C ARG A 466 -1.00 0.28 -10.56
N ALA A 467 -1.78 1.33 -10.89
CA ALA A 467 -3.14 1.49 -10.41
C ALA A 467 -4.11 0.41 -10.94
N TYR A 468 -3.74 -0.31 -11.99
CA TYR A 468 -4.60 -1.29 -12.65
C TYR A 468 -4.05 -2.72 -12.68
N GLY A 469 -2.72 -2.89 -12.51
CA GLY A 469 -2.09 -4.16 -12.88
C GLY A 469 -1.07 -4.74 -11.93
N ASN A 470 -0.82 -4.15 -10.77
CA ASN A 470 0.33 -4.51 -9.93
C ASN A 470 0.30 -5.99 -9.47
N TYR A 471 -0.79 -6.46 -8.87
CA TYR A 471 -0.91 -7.84 -8.39
C TYR A 471 -1.07 -8.86 -9.51
N PRO A 472 -1.88 -8.62 -10.56
CA PRO A 472 -1.90 -9.51 -11.72
C PRO A 472 -0.57 -9.61 -12.45
N ARG A 473 0.23 -8.54 -12.48
CA ARG A 473 1.61 -8.56 -13.00
C ARG A 473 2.52 -9.45 -12.15
N LEU A 474 2.40 -9.43 -10.81
CA LEU A 474 3.10 -10.35 -9.94
C LEU A 474 2.86 -11.80 -10.36
N LEU A 475 1.59 -12.18 -10.47
CA LEU A 475 1.18 -13.56 -10.70
C LEU A 475 1.36 -14.01 -12.15
N GLY A 476 1.06 -13.12 -13.11
CA GLY A 476 1.21 -13.41 -14.54
C GLY A 476 2.65 -13.36 -14.98
N ARG A 477 3.28 -12.19 -14.86
CA ARG A 477 4.63 -11.96 -15.40
C ARG A 477 5.72 -12.64 -14.57
N TYR A 478 5.78 -12.37 -13.27
CA TYR A 478 6.93 -12.81 -12.45
C TYR A 478 6.81 -14.25 -11.95
N VAL A 479 5.58 -14.73 -11.66
CA VAL A 479 5.37 -16.14 -11.28
C VAL A 479 5.27 -17.04 -12.50
N ARG A 480 4.26 -16.83 -13.37
CA ARG A 480 3.94 -17.76 -14.47
C ARG A 480 4.97 -17.71 -15.59
N GLU A 481 5.29 -16.50 -16.09
CA GLU A 481 6.12 -16.35 -17.30
C GLU A 481 7.61 -16.37 -16.99
N GLN A 482 8.08 -15.53 -16.05
CA GLN A 482 9.51 -15.40 -15.75
C GLN A 482 10.00 -16.37 -14.66
N LYS A 483 9.10 -16.94 -13.85
CA LYS A 483 9.42 -17.90 -12.77
C LYS A 483 10.45 -17.35 -11.77
N VAL A 484 10.33 -16.06 -11.45
CA VAL A 484 11.21 -15.37 -10.49
C VAL A 484 10.97 -15.88 -9.06
N LEU A 485 9.71 -16.20 -8.73
CA LEU A 485 9.31 -16.74 -7.43
C LEU A 485 8.15 -17.73 -7.60
N THR A 486 7.88 -18.52 -6.56
CA THR A 486 6.75 -19.47 -6.57
C THR A 486 5.41 -18.73 -6.37
N LEU A 487 4.31 -19.39 -6.73
CA LEU A 487 2.97 -18.87 -6.49
C LEU A 487 2.71 -18.64 -4.99
N GLU A 488 3.15 -19.58 -4.16
CA GLU A 488 2.98 -19.52 -2.71
C GLU A 488 3.72 -18.35 -2.09
N ASP A 489 4.97 -18.10 -2.52
CA ASP A 489 5.76 -16.96 -2.02
C ASP A 489 5.18 -15.64 -2.51
N ALA A 490 4.70 -15.56 -3.75
CA ALA A 490 4.03 -14.38 -4.29
C ALA A 490 2.77 -14.03 -3.49
N VAL A 491 1.91 -15.02 -3.21
CA VAL A 491 0.71 -14.82 -2.39
C VAL A 491 1.10 -14.43 -0.97
N ARG A 492 2.11 -15.08 -0.36
CA ARG A 492 2.62 -14.71 0.97
C ARG A 492 3.07 -13.25 1.04
N LYS A 493 3.86 -12.78 0.06
CA LYS A 493 4.35 -11.39 -0.03
C LYS A 493 3.23 -10.37 -0.19
N ALA A 494 2.14 -10.76 -0.87
CA ALA A 494 0.96 -9.93 -1.10
C ALA A 494 -0.08 -10.00 0.04
N THR A 495 0.10 -10.86 1.05
CA THR A 495 -0.91 -11.13 2.08
C THR A 495 -0.31 -11.22 3.48
N SER A 496 0.07 -12.42 3.95
CA SER A 496 0.50 -12.64 5.34
C SER A 496 1.80 -11.90 5.70
N ALA A 497 2.70 -11.69 4.75
CA ALA A 497 3.92 -10.92 5.01
C ALA A 497 3.59 -9.46 5.38
N VAL A 498 2.58 -8.88 4.72
CA VAL A 498 2.06 -7.54 5.06
C VAL A 498 1.31 -7.59 6.40
N ALA A 499 0.37 -8.54 6.55
CA ALA A 499 -0.41 -8.68 7.79
C ALA A 499 0.49 -8.84 9.02
N ASN A 500 1.51 -9.70 8.94
CA ASN A 500 2.47 -9.91 10.02
C ASN A 500 3.29 -8.64 10.32
N ARG A 501 3.73 -7.92 9.27
CA ARG A 501 4.47 -6.67 9.41
C ARG A 501 3.68 -5.62 10.19
N LEU A 502 2.39 -5.53 9.90
CA LEU A 502 1.48 -4.55 10.47
C LEU A 502 0.74 -5.05 11.72
N SER A 503 1.03 -6.26 12.19
CA SER A 503 0.32 -6.89 13.32
C SER A 503 -1.19 -7.01 13.08
N ILE A 504 -1.63 -7.12 11.82
CA ILE A 504 -3.03 -7.34 11.46
C ILE A 504 -3.40 -8.77 11.82
N ARG A 505 -4.41 -8.91 12.67
CA ARG A 505 -4.90 -10.21 13.14
C ARG A 505 -6.02 -10.71 12.25
N ASP A 506 -6.08 -12.04 12.06
CA ASP A 506 -7.17 -12.74 11.38
C ASP A 506 -7.42 -12.33 9.92
N ARG A 507 -6.45 -11.68 9.23
CA ARG A 507 -6.44 -11.38 7.79
C ARG A 507 -5.13 -11.83 7.15
N GLY A 508 -5.11 -11.94 5.82
CA GLY A 508 -3.92 -12.32 5.05
C GLY A 508 -3.59 -13.82 5.05
N VAL A 509 -4.42 -14.65 5.67
CA VAL A 509 -4.32 -16.12 5.63
C VAL A 509 -5.70 -16.76 5.52
N LEU A 510 -5.80 -17.89 4.81
CA LEU A 510 -6.98 -18.73 4.81
C LEU A 510 -6.88 -19.76 5.95
N ARG A 511 -7.57 -19.50 7.03
CA ARG A 511 -7.72 -20.44 8.15
C ARG A 511 -9.10 -20.28 8.79
N GLU A 512 -9.57 -21.32 9.47
CA GLU A 512 -10.82 -21.25 10.23
C GLU A 512 -10.70 -20.15 11.30
N GLY A 513 -11.74 -19.34 11.43
CA GLY A 513 -11.80 -18.16 12.29
C GLY A 513 -11.28 -16.85 11.65
N ALA A 514 -10.52 -16.90 10.55
CA ALA A 514 -10.08 -15.70 9.84
C ALA A 514 -11.25 -14.99 9.14
N PHE A 515 -11.08 -13.68 8.89
CA PHE A 515 -12.00 -12.96 8.04
C PHE A 515 -12.03 -13.55 6.62
N ALA A 516 -13.21 -13.58 6.04
CA ALA A 516 -13.41 -14.08 4.69
C ALA A 516 -13.10 -13.00 3.65
N ASP A 517 -11.83 -12.56 3.62
CA ASP A 517 -11.23 -11.78 2.55
C ASP A 517 -10.54 -12.76 1.61
N ILE A 518 -11.16 -12.99 0.46
CA ILE A 518 -10.79 -14.10 -0.44
C ILE A 518 -10.72 -13.59 -1.86
N VAL A 519 -9.66 -13.98 -2.57
CA VAL A 519 -9.56 -13.81 -4.02
C VAL A 519 -9.58 -15.18 -4.71
N VAL A 520 -10.36 -15.28 -5.80
CA VAL A 520 -10.40 -16.45 -6.67
C VAL A 520 -9.97 -16.05 -8.06
N PHE A 521 -8.91 -16.66 -8.58
CA PHE A 521 -8.35 -16.29 -9.87
C PHE A 521 -7.89 -17.50 -10.70
N ASP A 522 -7.83 -17.31 -12.01
CA ASP A 522 -7.30 -18.29 -12.95
C ASP A 522 -5.77 -18.11 -13.09
N PRO A 523 -4.97 -19.06 -12.61
CA PRO A 523 -3.50 -18.94 -12.67
C PRO A 523 -2.94 -19.02 -14.10
N THR A 524 -3.74 -19.46 -15.07
CA THR A 524 -3.31 -19.60 -16.47
C THR A 524 -3.51 -18.33 -17.28
N THR A 525 -4.48 -17.49 -16.89
CA THR A 525 -4.86 -16.28 -17.63
C THR A 525 -4.58 -14.98 -16.91
N ILE A 526 -4.34 -15.02 -15.58
CA ILE A 526 -4.12 -13.80 -14.81
C ILE A 526 -2.91 -13.03 -15.32
N ILE A 527 -3.14 -11.75 -15.68
CA ILE A 527 -2.11 -10.82 -16.17
C ILE A 527 -2.61 -9.37 -16.11
N ASP A 528 -1.70 -8.41 -16.00
CA ASP A 528 -1.95 -7.00 -16.26
C ASP A 528 -2.16 -6.72 -17.75
N ARG A 529 -3.01 -5.78 -18.08
CA ARG A 529 -3.19 -5.23 -19.43
C ARG A 529 -2.79 -3.78 -19.54
N SER A 530 -2.68 -3.11 -18.41
CA SER A 530 -2.30 -1.71 -18.33
C SER A 530 -0.84 -1.51 -18.77
N THR A 531 -0.61 -0.54 -19.65
CA THR A 531 0.71 -0.12 -20.10
C THR A 531 0.90 1.39 -19.89
N PHE A 532 2.11 1.88 -20.05
CA PHE A 532 2.39 3.32 -19.95
C PHE A 532 1.76 4.13 -21.09
N GLU A 533 1.42 3.50 -22.21
CA GLU A 533 0.74 4.13 -23.35
C GLU A 533 -0.78 4.03 -23.24
N GLN A 534 -1.28 2.96 -22.63
CA GLN A 534 -2.70 2.67 -22.46
C GLN A 534 -2.97 2.19 -21.03
N PRO A 535 -2.94 3.09 -20.03
CA PRO A 535 -3.00 2.68 -18.64
C PRO A 535 -4.40 2.25 -18.17
N ASN A 536 -5.47 2.80 -18.74
CA ASN A 536 -6.84 2.61 -18.26
C ASN A 536 -7.44 1.26 -18.72
N GLN A 537 -6.73 0.16 -18.41
CA GLN A 537 -7.14 -1.20 -18.75
C GLN A 537 -7.16 -2.08 -17.50
N LEU A 538 -8.36 -2.57 -17.15
CA LEU A 538 -8.50 -3.54 -16.07
C LEU A 538 -7.72 -4.82 -16.39
N SER A 539 -7.14 -5.40 -15.37
CA SER A 539 -6.47 -6.71 -15.42
C SER A 539 -7.48 -7.83 -15.71
N VAL A 540 -6.97 -8.98 -16.12
CA VAL A 540 -7.77 -10.19 -16.35
C VAL A 540 -7.32 -11.33 -15.46
N GLY A 541 -8.19 -12.34 -15.30
CA GLY A 541 -7.90 -13.57 -14.58
C GLY A 541 -8.36 -13.58 -13.12
N VAL A 542 -8.60 -12.44 -12.48
CA VAL A 542 -9.32 -12.38 -11.19
C VAL A 542 -10.81 -12.54 -11.48
N ARG A 543 -11.42 -13.61 -10.93
CA ARG A 543 -12.83 -13.94 -11.18
C ARG A 543 -13.73 -13.41 -10.09
N ASP A 544 -13.45 -13.75 -8.82
CA ASP A 544 -14.28 -13.35 -7.69
C ASP A 544 -13.41 -12.79 -6.57
N VAL A 545 -13.92 -11.76 -5.89
CA VAL A 545 -13.30 -11.17 -4.70
C VAL A 545 -14.37 -11.02 -3.62
N PHE A 546 -14.05 -11.50 -2.44
CA PHE A 546 -14.90 -11.36 -1.25
C PHE A 546 -14.15 -10.52 -0.21
N VAL A 547 -14.86 -9.56 0.36
CA VAL A 547 -14.39 -8.74 1.49
C VAL A 547 -15.37 -8.94 2.64
N ASN A 548 -14.86 -9.34 3.79
CA ASN A 548 -15.69 -9.64 4.97
C ASN A 548 -16.86 -10.59 4.61
N GLY A 549 -16.61 -11.60 3.77
CA GLY A 549 -17.57 -12.60 3.33
C GLY A 549 -18.62 -12.14 2.32
N LYS A 550 -18.54 -10.90 1.81
CA LYS A 550 -19.43 -10.35 0.78
C LYS A 550 -18.70 -10.23 -0.56
N ALA A 551 -19.33 -10.68 -1.64
CA ALA A 551 -18.77 -10.53 -2.97
C ALA A 551 -18.73 -9.05 -3.39
N VAL A 552 -17.55 -8.51 -3.61
CA VAL A 552 -17.31 -7.18 -4.20
C VAL A 552 -17.00 -7.28 -5.69
N LEU A 553 -16.41 -8.40 -6.13
CA LEU A 553 -16.26 -8.77 -7.53
C LEU A 553 -16.89 -10.14 -7.75
N LYS A 554 -17.64 -10.31 -8.83
CA LYS A 554 -18.23 -11.57 -9.26
C LYS A 554 -18.12 -11.72 -10.77
N ASP A 555 -17.57 -12.85 -11.22
CA ASP A 555 -17.32 -13.12 -12.64
C ASP A 555 -16.62 -11.94 -13.35
N GLY A 556 -15.62 -11.34 -12.67
CA GLY A 556 -14.82 -10.22 -13.16
C GLY A 556 -15.55 -8.86 -13.17
N LYS A 557 -16.75 -8.76 -12.60
CA LYS A 557 -17.55 -7.51 -12.56
C LYS A 557 -17.77 -7.07 -11.13
N HIS A 558 -17.57 -5.77 -10.87
CA HIS A 558 -17.85 -5.16 -9.58
C HIS A 558 -19.35 -5.22 -9.25
N THR A 559 -19.69 -5.65 -8.02
CA THR A 559 -21.09 -5.88 -7.61
C THR A 559 -21.80 -4.62 -7.09
N GLY A 560 -21.06 -3.55 -6.81
CA GLY A 560 -21.55 -2.36 -6.11
C GLY A 560 -21.51 -2.48 -4.58
N ALA A 561 -21.14 -3.64 -4.02
CA ALA A 561 -21.09 -3.85 -2.58
C ALA A 561 -19.89 -3.09 -1.95
N LYS A 562 -20.13 -2.55 -0.74
CA LYS A 562 -19.14 -1.80 0.04
C LYS A 562 -19.05 -2.36 1.48
N PRO A 563 -18.63 -3.61 1.65
CA PRO A 563 -18.56 -4.26 2.95
C PRO A 563 -17.27 -3.98 3.72
N GLY A 564 -16.40 -3.13 3.21
CA GLY A 564 -15.10 -2.78 3.79
C GLY A 564 -15.23 -2.24 5.20
N GLN A 565 -14.25 -2.55 6.02
CA GLN A 565 -14.16 -2.13 7.41
C GLN A 565 -12.82 -1.44 7.66
N ILE A 566 -12.78 -0.57 8.68
CA ILE A 566 -11.52 -0.01 9.15
C ILE A 566 -10.72 -1.10 9.86
N VAL A 567 -9.50 -1.33 9.39
CA VAL A 567 -8.49 -2.18 10.03
C VAL A 567 -7.60 -1.29 10.88
N ARG A 568 -7.60 -1.57 12.17
CA ARG A 568 -6.88 -0.73 13.13
C ARG A 568 -5.58 -1.39 13.56
N GLY A 569 -4.56 -0.57 13.79
CA GLY A 569 -3.23 -0.98 14.21
C GLY A 569 -3.17 -1.49 15.66
N PRO A 570 -2.00 -1.98 16.09
CA PRO A 570 -1.85 -2.73 17.36
C PRO A 570 -2.13 -1.90 18.61
N GLY A 571 -2.00 -0.57 18.55
CA GLY A 571 -2.22 0.34 19.68
C GLY A 571 -3.67 0.73 19.92
N TRP A 572 -4.61 0.25 19.10
CA TRP A 572 -6.01 0.66 19.23
C TRP A 572 -6.62 0.24 20.56
N THR A 573 -7.19 1.20 21.29
CA THR A 573 -7.74 0.98 22.63
C THR A 573 -9.11 0.29 22.64
N GLY A 574 -9.73 0.10 21.47
CA GLY A 574 -11.01 -0.62 21.32
C GLY A 574 -10.90 -2.13 21.19
N TRP A 575 -9.70 -2.74 21.32
CA TRP A 575 -9.52 -4.19 21.42
C TRP A 575 -10.01 -4.69 22.78
N HIS A 576 -11.27 -5.13 22.88
CA HIS A 576 -11.88 -5.69 24.10
C HIS A 576 -12.44 -7.08 23.84
#